data_6f22679c311494526b87ce176d290a08
#
_entry.id   6f22679c311494526b87ce176d290a08
#
_cell.length_a   1.000
_cell.length_b   1.000
_cell.length_c   1.000
_cell.angle_alpha   90.00
_cell.angle_beta   90.00
_cell.angle_gamma   90.00
#
_symmetry.space_group_name_H-M   'P 1'
#
loop_
_entity.id
_entity.type
_entity.pdbx_description
1 polymer ?
#
loop_
_entity_poly.entity_id
_entity_poly.type
_entity_poly.pdbx_seq_one_letter_code
_entity_poly.pdbx_strand_id
1 'polypeptide(L)'
;MNIYIMDGLNGITDIIDSFRSVIWNVQYYGVNDFELILAGNAKNINRLTVGKLLVREGDFSAGKYENVMIIETRELSFSVDEGWLLTVRGSGLKNILSRRIVWNQTNLTGKVEPIIRQVITDNVIDPVVPERKIDNFIMDAEQGFSDEIQSTESDNQLSGDNIAEWMESICKTYSIGWDVYINNSKYVFKLYRGEDRTFNQSINVPVVFSPEYDNLINSKYTYDITEFKNAGVVAGEGEGSAQAVVSVGNASGLDRFEMYIDGSSVSSNGEIITQQTYLKLLTDFGDSELKATQTLEKVEGEVVANGLYKINRDYYLGDLVQIVNEYNISAETRIVEVIYSEDENGSTLVPTFSDWSDD
;
A
#
# COMPACT_ATOMS: atom_id res chain seq x y z
N MET A 1 0.98 0.48 26.63
CA MET A 1 1.00 -0.74 25.75
C MET A 1 2.29 -1.52 25.99
N ASN A 2 2.27 -2.85 25.84
CA ASN A 2 3.47 -3.67 25.84
C ASN A 2 3.91 -4.03 24.43
N ILE A 3 5.22 -4.10 24.20
CA ILE A 3 5.82 -4.61 22.97
C ILE A 3 6.58 -5.88 23.30
N TYR A 4 6.36 -6.92 22.51
CA TYR A 4 6.98 -8.23 22.74
C TYR A 4 8.08 -8.47 21.70
N ILE A 5 9.18 -9.05 22.16
CA ILE A 5 10.31 -9.45 21.30
C ILE A 5 10.15 -10.92 20.94
N MET A 6 10.29 -11.22 19.66
CA MET A 6 10.24 -12.59 19.13
C MET A 6 11.59 -13.00 18.55
N ASP A 7 11.90 -14.28 18.66
CA ASP A 7 13.08 -14.88 18.02
C ASP A 7 12.65 -15.62 16.74
N GLY A 8 12.47 -14.87 15.67
CA GLY A 8 11.93 -15.38 14.42
C GLY A 8 10.59 -16.08 14.62
N LEU A 9 10.46 -17.29 14.08
CA LEU A 9 9.23 -18.10 14.15
C LEU A 9 9.09 -18.89 15.48
N ASN A 10 10.06 -18.77 16.40
CA ASN A 10 10.03 -19.50 17.69
C ASN A 10 9.11 -18.85 18.74
N GLY A 11 8.53 -17.69 18.40
CA GLY A 11 7.58 -16.99 19.25
C GLY A 11 8.21 -15.96 20.18
N ILE A 12 7.43 -15.51 21.18
CA ILE A 12 7.81 -14.45 22.11
C ILE A 12 8.88 -14.94 23.08
N THR A 13 9.93 -14.12 23.26
CA THR A 13 11.08 -14.40 24.15
C THR A 13 11.26 -13.37 25.26
N ASP A 14 10.81 -12.13 25.07
CA ASP A 14 10.93 -11.07 26.06
C ASP A 14 9.84 -10.01 25.86
N ILE A 15 9.71 -9.10 26.82
CA ILE A 15 8.72 -8.01 26.82
C ILE A 15 9.42 -6.66 27.07
N ILE A 16 8.95 -5.64 26.37
CA ILE A 16 9.29 -4.23 26.58
C ILE A 16 8.06 -3.56 27.18
N ASP A 17 8.14 -3.28 28.46
CA ASP A 17 7.09 -2.66 29.27
C ASP A 17 7.35 -1.17 29.55
N SER A 18 8.50 -0.65 29.09
CA SER A 18 8.90 0.74 29.28
C SER A 18 9.70 1.23 28.08
N PHE A 19 9.20 2.29 27.48
CA PHE A 19 9.82 3.02 26.37
C PHE A 19 9.49 4.52 26.51
N ARG A 20 10.19 5.38 25.78
CA ARG A 20 9.95 6.81 25.75
C ARG A 20 8.86 7.16 24.73
N SER A 21 8.99 6.61 23.55
CA SER A 21 8.01 6.76 22.49
C SER A 21 8.02 5.58 21.53
N VAL A 22 6.88 5.34 20.91
CA VAL A 22 6.74 4.40 19.81
C VAL A 22 5.82 4.98 18.75
N ILE A 23 6.20 4.79 17.49
CA ILE A 23 5.36 4.98 16.32
C ILE A 23 5.29 3.64 15.61
N TRP A 24 4.09 3.22 15.24
CA TRP A 24 3.83 1.94 14.60
C TRP A 24 2.84 2.14 13.47
N ASN A 25 3.33 2.08 12.26
CA ASN A 25 2.57 2.38 11.06
C ASN A 25 2.20 1.09 10.33
N VAL A 26 0.91 0.89 10.07
CA VAL A 26 0.39 -0.27 9.34
C VAL A 26 -0.29 0.23 8.06
N GLN A 27 0.18 -0.24 6.91
CA GLN A 27 -0.25 0.21 5.60
C GLN A 27 -1.06 -0.86 4.86
N TYR A 28 -2.03 -0.44 4.08
CA TYR A 28 -2.88 -1.31 3.26
C TYR A 28 -2.12 -1.77 2.01
N TYR A 29 -1.52 -0.84 1.27
CA TYR A 29 -0.81 -1.11 0.03
C TYR A 29 0.70 -1.26 0.24
N GLY A 30 1.31 -0.36 0.99
CA GLY A 30 2.74 -0.28 1.22
C GLY A 30 3.26 -1.20 2.33
N VAL A 31 4.54 -1.08 2.59
CA VAL A 31 5.23 -1.80 3.66
C VAL A 31 5.09 -1.03 4.97
N ASN A 32 4.69 -1.72 6.04
CA ASN A 32 4.59 -1.18 7.40
C ASN A 32 5.96 -0.72 7.91
N ASP A 33 5.99 0.24 8.83
CA ASP A 33 7.22 0.71 9.48
C ASP A 33 7.00 1.05 10.96
N PHE A 34 8.11 1.20 11.70
CA PHE A 34 8.06 1.58 13.10
C PHE A 34 9.30 2.34 13.56
N GLU A 35 9.12 3.14 14.59
CA GLU A 35 10.20 3.70 15.41
C GLU A 35 9.90 3.45 16.89
N LEU A 36 10.89 3.00 17.63
CA LEU A 36 10.82 2.79 19.09
C LEU A 36 12.02 3.44 19.75
N ILE A 37 11.78 4.36 20.68
CA ILE A 37 12.82 5.06 21.46
C ILE A 37 12.71 4.63 22.92
N LEU A 38 13.81 4.18 23.48
CA LEU A 38 13.87 3.74 24.87
C LEU A 38 15.25 4.00 25.49
N ALA A 39 15.37 3.76 26.81
CA ALA A 39 16.64 3.95 27.50
C ALA A 39 17.76 3.07 26.93
N GLY A 40 18.90 3.67 26.61
CA GLY A 40 20.11 3.03 26.08
C GLY A 40 20.92 2.28 27.14
N ASN A 41 20.29 1.33 27.85
CA ASN A 41 20.94 0.50 28.86
C ASN A 41 21.37 -0.85 28.29
N ALA A 42 22.25 -1.56 29.03
CA ALA A 42 22.80 -2.83 28.59
C ALA A 42 21.70 -3.89 28.25
N LYS A 43 20.61 -3.94 29.03
CA LYS A 43 19.51 -4.87 28.79
C LYS A 43 18.89 -4.61 27.41
N ASN A 44 18.53 -3.35 27.12
CA ASN A 44 17.87 -2.97 25.87
C ASN A 44 18.81 -3.13 24.67
N ILE A 45 20.08 -2.73 24.83
CA ILE A 45 21.09 -2.88 23.76
C ILE A 45 21.29 -4.36 23.38
N ASN A 46 21.28 -5.26 24.34
CA ASN A 46 21.55 -6.69 24.11
C ASN A 46 20.34 -7.44 23.55
N ARG A 47 19.11 -7.06 23.91
CA ARG A 47 17.89 -7.77 23.49
C ARG A 47 17.31 -7.26 22.16
N LEU A 48 17.52 -5.98 21.82
CA LEU A 48 16.99 -5.35 20.59
C LEU A 48 18.06 -5.35 19.50
N THR A 49 18.39 -6.49 18.95
CA THR A 49 19.38 -6.64 17.88
C THR A 49 18.69 -6.65 16.51
N VAL A 50 19.41 -6.21 15.47
CA VAL A 50 18.93 -6.26 14.09
C VAL A 50 18.49 -7.68 13.73
N GLY A 51 17.37 -7.82 13.05
CA GLY A 51 16.75 -9.08 12.68
C GLY A 51 15.77 -9.66 13.72
N LYS A 52 15.75 -9.15 14.96
CA LYS A 52 14.70 -9.53 15.92
C LYS A 52 13.35 -8.97 15.47
N LEU A 53 12.29 -9.69 15.81
CA LEU A 53 10.93 -9.30 15.51
C LEU A 53 10.26 -8.66 16.73
N LEU A 54 9.41 -7.70 16.46
CA LEU A 54 8.59 -7.03 17.47
C LEU A 54 7.12 -7.20 17.13
N VAL A 55 6.28 -7.39 18.16
CA VAL A 55 4.82 -7.42 18.01
C VAL A 55 4.18 -6.67 19.17
N ARG A 56 3.11 -5.93 18.91
CA ARG A 56 2.37 -5.19 19.94
C ARG A 56 1.41 -6.11 20.69
N GLU A 57 1.14 -5.71 21.92
CA GLU A 57 0.01 -6.25 22.67
C GLU A 57 -1.30 -6.07 21.89
N GLY A 58 -2.07 -7.14 21.75
CA GLY A 58 -3.32 -7.15 20.97
C GLY A 58 -3.16 -7.60 19.52
N ASP A 59 -1.94 -7.57 18.94
CA ASP A 59 -1.69 -8.05 17.58
C ASP A 59 -1.33 -9.55 17.52
N PHE A 60 -1.54 -10.30 18.59
CA PHE A 60 -1.30 -11.74 18.59
C PHE A 60 -2.29 -12.54 19.44
N SER A 61 -2.53 -13.77 19.02
CA SER A 61 -3.35 -14.76 19.74
C SER A 61 -2.98 -16.18 19.30
N ALA A 62 -2.90 -17.12 20.24
CA ALA A 62 -2.81 -18.57 19.98
C ALA A 62 -1.92 -18.99 18.80
N GLY A 63 -0.70 -18.44 18.69
CA GLY A 63 0.27 -18.77 17.63
C GLY A 63 0.12 -17.96 16.33
N LYS A 64 -0.83 -17.04 16.28
CA LYS A 64 -0.98 -16.05 15.20
C LYS A 64 -0.42 -14.70 15.67
N TYR A 65 0.42 -14.06 14.84
CA TYR A 65 1.02 -12.76 15.11
C TYR A 65 0.86 -11.88 13.87
N GLU A 66 0.14 -10.78 14.00
CA GLU A 66 -0.14 -9.80 12.95
C GLU A 66 0.66 -8.53 13.19
N ASN A 67 0.82 -7.69 12.17
CA ASN A 67 1.54 -6.42 12.26
C ASN A 67 2.95 -6.53 12.88
N VAL A 68 3.61 -7.65 12.66
CA VAL A 68 4.96 -7.92 13.18
C VAL A 68 5.98 -7.06 12.45
N MET A 69 6.90 -6.43 13.19
CA MET A 69 7.97 -5.58 12.66
C MET A 69 9.34 -6.24 12.82
N ILE A 70 10.25 -5.97 11.90
CA ILE A 70 11.63 -6.45 11.87
C ILE A 70 12.53 -5.28 12.27
N ILE A 71 13.40 -5.45 13.24
CA ILE A 71 14.42 -4.44 13.57
C ILE A 71 15.47 -4.42 12.46
N GLU A 72 15.64 -3.28 11.81
CA GLU A 72 16.60 -3.09 10.71
C GLU A 72 17.70 -2.11 11.06
N THR A 73 17.39 -1.09 11.86
CA THR A 73 18.39 -0.10 12.28
C THR A 73 18.38 0.10 13.79
N ARG A 74 19.55 0.47 14.30
CA ARG A 74 19.76 0.79 15.72
C ARG A 74 20.66 2.00 15.82
N GLU A 75 20.25 2.97 16.61
CA GLU A 75 21.03 4.15 16.90
C GLU A 75 21.13 4.33 18.41
N LEU A 76 22.36 4.47 18.91
CA LEU A 76 22.61 4.76 20.30
C LEU A 76 23.18 6.17 20.42
N SER A 77 22.41 7.08 21.01
CA SER A 77 22.77 8.48 21.16
C SER A 77 22.84 8.87 22.63
N PHE A 78 23.67 9.86 22.95
CA PHE A 78 23.78 10.43 24.27
C PHE A 78 23.52 11.94 24.25
N SER A 79 22.68 12.39 25.16
CA SER A 79 22.54 13.82 25.46
C SER A 79 22.71 14.09 26.97
N VAL A 80 23.09 15.31 27.33
CA VAL A 80 23.28 15.68 28.74
C VAL A 80 21.96 15.64 29.51
N ASP A 81 20.87 16.02 28.83
CA ASP A 81 19.56 16.16 29.44
C ASP A 81 18.82 14.81 29.56
N GLU A 82 19.06 13.89 28.64
CA GLU A 82 18.28 12.64 28.50
C GLU A 82 19.08 11.36 28.77
N GLY A 83 20.42 11.49 28.84
CA GLY A 83 21.31 10.36 28.96
C GLY A 83 21.41 9.53 27.68
N TRP A 84 21.65 8.24 27.81
CA TRP A 84 21.72 7.29 26.68
C TRP A 84 20.31 6.89 26.22
N LEU A 85 20.03 7.11 24.94
CA LEU A 85 18.83 6.65 24.25
C LEU A 85 19.20 5.63 23.19
N LEU A 86 18.40 4.58 23.08
CA LEU A 86 18.43 3.61 22.00
C LEU A 86 17.18 3.83 21.12
N THR A 87 17.41 4.19 19.88
CA THR A 87 16.37 4.25 18.86
C THR A 87 16.49 3.03 17.96
N VAL A 88 15.41 2.28 17.81
CA VAL A 88 15.32 1.17 16.86
C VAL A 88 14.23 1.45 15.84
N ARG A 89 14.52 1.17 14.57
CA ARG A 89 13.59 1.34 13.46
C ARG A 89 13.62 0.10 12.58
N GLY A 90 12.59 -0.04 11.79
CA GLY A 90 12.53 -1.10 10.79
C GLY A 90 11.16 -1.17 10.15
N SER A 91 10.90 -2.29 9.48
CA SER A 91 9.74 -2.48 8.63
C SER A 91 8.93 -3.71 9.05
N GLY A 92 7.68 -3.78 8.58
CA GLY A 92 6.84 -4.96 8.76
C GLY A 92 7.30 -6.18 7.96
N LEU A 93 6.71 -7.33 8.24
CA LEU A 93 7.04 -8.59 7.54
C LEU A 93 6.84 -8.52 6.02
N LYS A 94 6.00 -7.64 5.52
CA LYS A 94 5.87 -7.35 4.08
C LYS A 94 7.23 -7.07 3.43
N ASN A 95 8.17 -6.43 4.16
CA ASN A 95 9.51 -6.11 3.69
C ASN A 95 10.39 -7.35 3.42
N ILE A 96 9.96 -8.54 3.81
CA ILE A 96 10.64 -9.78 3.37
C ILE A 96 10.62 -9.91 1.85
N LEU A 97 9.56 -9.44 1.20
CA LEU A 97 9.41 -9.45 -0.25
C LEU A 97 10.32 -8.45 -0.96
N SER A 98 10.72 -7.35 -0.30
CA SER A 98 11.69 -6.40 -0.86
C SER A 98 13.10 -6.99 -1.04
N ARG A 99 13.37 -8.12 -0.40
CA ARG A 99 14.63 -8.86 -0.52
C ARG A 99 14.66 -9.76 -1.75
N ARG A 100 13.63 -9.71 -2.59
CA ARG A 100 13.49 -10.51 -3.81
C ARG A 100 13.11 -9.61 -4.98
N ILE A 101 13.64 -10.00 -6.12
CA ILE A 101 13.25 -9.42 -7.42
C ILE A 101 12.54 -10.50 -8.23
N VAL A 102 11.76 -10.12 -9.22
CA VAL A 102 11.24 -11.04 -10.21
C VAL A 102 12.41 -11.53 -11.08
N TRP A 103 12.76 -12.80 -10.92
CA TRP A 103 13.99 -13.36 -11.48
C TRP A 103 13.87 -13.70 -12.96
N ASN A 104 12.76 -14.30 -13.33
CA ASN A 104 12.47 -14.61 -14.72
C ASN A 104 11.34 -13.70 -15.19
N GLN A 105 11.40 -13.34 -16.46
CA GLN A 105 10.34 -12.58 -17.11
C GLN A 105 8.98 -13.30 -16.89
N THR A 106 8.03 -12.57 -16.36
CA THR A 106 6.66 -13.05 -16.09
C THR A 106 5.68 -12.19 -16.89
N ASN A 107 4.82 -12.82 -17.67
CA ASN A 107 3.77 -12.12 -18.39
C ASN A 107 2.56 -11.94 -17.47
N LEU A 108 2.10 -10.70 -17.37
CA LEU A 108 0.98 -10.32 -16.52
C LEU A 108 -0.31 -10.31 -17.36
N THR A 109 -0.91 -11.47 -17.62
CA THR A 109 -2.16 -11.58 -18.39
C THR A 109 -3.17 -12.41 -17.66
N GLY A 110 -4.39 -11.90 -17.47
CA GLY A 110 -5.48 -12.59 -16.81
C GLY A 110 -5.85 -12.01 -15.45
N LYS A 111 -6.42 -12.82 -14.58
CA LYS A 111 -6.89 -12.36 -13.27
C LYS A 111 -5.73 -11.97 -12.35
N VAL A 112 -5.89 -10.86 -11.64
CA VAL A 112 -4.86 -10.26 -10.79
C VAL A 112 -4.41 -11.19 -9.66
N GLU A 113 -5.32 -11.87 -8.96
CA GLU A 113 -4.96 -12.73 -7.83
C GLU A 113 -4.11 -13.95 -8.24
N PRO A 114 -4.47 -14.76 -9.25
CA PRO A 114 -3.62 -15.83 -9.75
C PRO A 114 -2.23 -15.37 -10.16
N ILE A 115 -2.10 -14.21 -10.80
CA ILE A 115 -0.82 -13.64 -11.23
C ILE A 115 0.04 -13.27 -10.00
N ILE A 116 -0.52 -12.56 -9.02
CA ILE A 116 0.19 -12.24 -7.78
C ILE A 116 0.67 -13.54 -7.09
N ARG A 117 -0.20 -14.53 -6.97
CA ARG A 117 0.15 -15.82 -6.35
C ARG A 117 1.24 -16.56 -7.11
N GLN A 118 1.23 -16.49 -8.45
CA GLN A 118 2.29 -17.06 -9.27
C GLN A 118 3.62 -16.34 -9.04
N VAL A 119 3.65 -15.00 -9.06
CA VAL A 119 4.89 -14.21 -8.80
C VAL A 119 5.49 -14.56 -7.43
N ILE A 120 4.65 -14.66 -6.39
CA ILE A 120 5.11 -15.06 -5.05
C ILE A 120 5.61 -16.52 -5.04
N THR A 121 4.92 -17.42 -5.71
CA THR A 121 5.35 -18.82 -5.80
C THR A 121 6.72 -18.93 -6.48
N ASP A 122 6.87 -18.35 -7.66
CA ASP A 122 8.06 -18.50 -8.52
C ASP A 122 9.30 -17.80 -7.96
N ASN A 123 9.13 -16.85 -7.05
CA ASN A 123 10.24 -16.04 -6.53
C ASN A 123 10.52 -16.22 -5.04
N VAL A 124 9.58 -16.78 -4.27
CA VAL A 124 9.69 -16.86 -2.81
C VAL A 124 9.50 -18.28 -2.29
N ILE A 125 8.47 -18.99 -2.76
CA ILE A 125 8.05 -20.30 -2.21
C ILE A 125 8.77 -21.45 -2.91
N ASP A 126 8.77 -21.46 -4.24
CA ASP A 126 9.36 -22.51 -5.07
C ASP A 126 10.16 -21.91 -6.24
N PRO A 127 11.19 -21.11 -5.97
CA PRO A 127 12.00 -20.48 -7.01
C PRO A 127 12.88 -21.47 -7.75
N VAL A 128 13.11 -21.22 -9.06
CA VAL A 128 14.03 -22.01 -9.90
C VAL A 128 15.44 -22.09 -9.32
N VAL A 129 15.88 -21.02 -8.64
CA VAL A 129 17.17 -20.98 -7.93
C VAL A 129 16.88 -21.29 -6.46
N PRO A 130 17.26 -22.49 -5.94
CA PRO A 130 16.85 -22.96 -4.60
C PRO A 130 17.27 -22.04 -3.45
N GLU A 131 18.39 -21.33 -3.57
CA GLU A 131 18.92 -20.42 -2.57
C GLU A 131 18.03 -19.17 -2.36
N ARG A 132 17.11 -18.93 -3.27
CA ARG A 132 16.13 -17.84 -3.17
C ARG A 132 14.91 -18.20 -2.35
N LYS A 133 14.68 -19.48 -2.10
CA LYS A 133 13.55 -19.98 -1.32
C LYS A 133 13.55 -19.38 0.09
N ILE A 134 12.38 -18.98 0.56
CA ILE A 134 12.16 -18.63 1.96
C ILE A 134 11.44 -19.78 2.64
N ASP A 135 12.13 -20.42 3.58
CA ASP A 135 11.57 -21.56 4.31
C ASP A 135 10.39 -21.13 5.17
N ASN A 136 9.41 -22.03 5.28
CA ASN A 136 8.17 -21.78 6.03
C ASN A 136 7.32 -20.61 5.51
N PHE A 137 7.51 -20.19 4.27
CA PHE A 137 6.65 -19.18 3.63
C PHE A 137 5.55 -19.90 2.84
N ILE A 138 4.30 -19.56 3.15
CA ILE A 138 3.10 -20.13 2.52
C ILE A 138 2.13 -19.01 2.14
N MET A 139 1.14 -19.37 1.32
CA MET A 139 0.02 -18.47 0.99
C MET A 139 -1.24 -18.88 1.74
N ASP A 140 -2.04 -17.90 2.13
CA ASP A 140 -3.40 -18.10 2.62
C ASP A 140 -4.35 -18.52 1.48
N ALA A 141 -5.60 -18.84 1.83
CA ALA A 141 -6.63 -19.22 0.87
C ALA A 141 -6.85 -18.13 -0.20
N GLU A 142 -7.26 -18.56 -1.39
CA GLU A 142 -7.65 -17.64 -2.46
C GLU A 142 -8.91 -16.87 -2.06
N GLN A 143 -8.96 -15.59 -2.43
CA GLN A 143 -10.09 -14.70 -2.18
C GLN A 143 -11.10 -14.73 -3.33
N GLY A 144 -10.67 -15.13 -4.53
CA GLY A 144 -11.50 -15.22 -5.72
C GLY A 144 -11.76 -13.87 -6.39
N PHE A 145 -10.81 -12.95 -6.35
CA PHE A 145 -10.95 -11.64 -7.02
C PHE A 145 -11.14 -11.83 -8.52
N SER A 146 -12.13 -11.09 -9.07
CA SER A 146 -12.52 -11.18 -10.47
C SER A 146 -11.76 -10.22 -11.38
N ASP A 147 -10.99 -9.29 -10.80
CA ASP A 147 -10.29 -8.25 -11.54
C ASP A 147 -9.28 -8.84 -12.51
N GLU A 148 -9.23 -8.27 -13.71
CA GLU A 148 -8.33 -8.70 -14.77
C GLU A 148 -7.31 -7.59 -15.05
N ILE A 149 -6.05 -7.99 -15.22
CA ILE A 149 -5.01 -7.10 -15.69
C ILE A 149 -5.34 -6.75 -17.13
N GLN A 150 -5.60 -5.48 -17.37
CA GLN A 150 -5.89 -4.94 -18.70
C GLN A 150 -4.60 -5.01 -19.50
N SER A 151 -4.54 -5.93 -20.45
CA SER A 151 -3.34 -6.14 -21.26
C SER A 151 -3.32 -5.21 -22.45
N THR A 152 -2.35 -4.29 -22.47
CA THR A 152 -1.72 -3.88 -23.70
C THR A 152 -0.48 -4.77 -23.88
N GLU A 153 -0.34 -5.45 -25.00
CA GLU A 153 0.62 -6.57 -25.18
C GLU A 153 2.10 -6.25 -24.92
N SER A 154 2.50 -4.98 -24.81
CA SER A 154 3.89 -4.56 -24.63
C SER A 154 4.31 -4.28 -23.18
N ASP A 155 3.38 -3.89 -22.28
CA ASP A 155 3.73 -3.37 -20.95
C ASP A 155 3.48 -4.35 -19.81
N ASN A 156 3.01 -5.57 -20.11
CA ASN A 156 2.65 -6.55 -19.10
C ASN A 156 3.73 -7.58 -18.84
N GLN A 157 4.97 -7.14 -18.85
CA GLN A 157 6.11 -8.00 -18.53
C GLN A 157 6.81 -7.47 -17.27
N LEU A 158 6.93 -8.34 -16.30
CA LEU A 158 7.65 -8.07 -15.07
C LEU A 158 8.98 -8.80 -15.11
N SER A 159 10.10 -8.09 -14.96
CA SER A 159 11.45 -8.67 -14.99
C SER A 159 12.47 -7.79 -14.28
N GLY A 160 13.05 -8.28 -13.20
CA GLY A 160 14.03 -7.54 -12.41
C GLY A 160 13.42 -6.59 -11.38
N ASP A 161 12.11 -6.43 -11.37
CA ASP A 161 11.40 -5.55 -10.46
C ASP A 161 11.47 -6.05 -9.01
N ASN A 162 11.53 -5.12 -8.05
CA ASN A 162 11.39 -5.45 -6.64
C ASN A 162 9.97 -5.92 -6.35
N ILE A 163 9.84 -7.08 -5.68
CA ILE A 163 8.52 -7.70 -5.48
C ILE A 163 7.64 -6.85 -4.56
N ALA A 164 8.18 -6.24 -3.50
CA ALA A 164 7.37 -5.42 -2.60
C ALA A 164 6.88 -4.13 -3.26
N GLU A 165 7.72 -3.47 -4.05
CA GLU A 165 7.35 -2.26 -4.81
C GLU A 165 6.29 -2.57 -5.88
N TRP A 166 6.47 -3.68 -6.60
CA TRP A 166 5.47 -4.15 -7.55
C TRP A 166 4.15 -4.50 -6.87
N MET A 167 4.21 -5.18 -5.70
CA MET A 167 3.02 -5.50 -4.91
C MET A 167 2.25 -4.24 -4.49
N GLU A 168 2.94 -3.21 -4.04
CA GLU A 168 2.32 -1.93 -3.70
C GLU A 168 1.60 -1.32 -4.89
N SER A 169 2.28 -1.26 -6.05
CA SER A 169 1.71 -0.70 -7.29
C SER A 169 0.49 -1.48 -7.76
N ILE A 170 0.60 -2.80 -7.93
CA ILE A 170 -0.50 -3.63 -8.43
C ILE A 170 -1.69 -3.65 -7.46
N CYS A 171 -1.41 -3.69 -6.16
CA CYS A 171 -2.44 -3.69 -5.14
C CYS A 171 -3.17 -2.35 -5.06
N LYS A 172 -2.47 -1.23 -5.24
CA LYS A 172 -3.08 0.09 -5.34
C LYS A 172 -3.98 0.19 -6.56
N THR A 173 -3.52 -0.26 -7.73
CA THR A 173 -4.29 -0.23 -8.99
C THR A 173 -5.62 -0.99 -8.89
N TYR A 174 -5.64 -2.10 -8.14
CA TYR A 174 -6.84 -2.96 -8.03
C TYR A 174 -7.53 -2.88 -6.66
N SER A 175 -7.18 -1.90 -5.84
CA SER A 175 -7.75 -1.70 -4.50
C SER A 175 -7.74 -2.97 -3.63
N ILE A 176 -6.61 -3.70 -3.67
CA ILE A 176 -6.38 -4.95 -2.93
C ILE A 176 -5.35 -4.69 -1.82
N GLY A 177 -5.66 -5.07 -0.60
CA GLY A 177 -4.69 -5.12 0.49
C GLY A 177 -3.87 -6.41 0.45
N TRP A 178 -2.65 -6.33 0.93
CA TRP A 178 -1.81 -7.50 1.14
C TRP A 178 -1.07 -7.43 2.46
N ASP A 179 -0.71 -8.59 2.98
CA ASP A 179 0.01 -8.67 4.24
C ASP A 179 0.86 -9.94 4.32
N VAL A 180 1.85 -9.92 5.19
CA VAL A 180 2.61 -11.09 5.63
C VAL A 180 2.54 -11.15 7.15
N TYR A 181 1.96 -12.21 7.68
CA TYR A 181 1.83 -12.44 9.13
C TYR A 181 2.42 -13.80 9.53
N ILE A 182 2.55 -14.05 10.82
CA ILE A 182 3.02 -15.36 11.30
C ILE A 182 1.84 -16.15 11.84
N ASN A 183 1.71 -17.40 11.41
CA ASN A 183 0.74 -18.35 11.94
C ASN A 183 1.35 -19.75 12.07
N ASN A 184 1.30 -20.32 13.27
CA ASN A 184 1.85 -21.64 13.57
C ASN A 184 3.29 -21.84 13.04
N SER A 185 4.17 -20.89 13.37
CA SER A 185 5.59 -20.86 12.96
C SER A 185 5.80 -20.87 11.44
N LYS A 186 4.89 -20.22 10.70
CA LYS A 186 5.02 -19.99 9.25
C LYS A 186 4.76 -18.53 8.93
N TYR A 187 5.47 -17.99 7.95
CA TYR A 187 5.13 -16.75 7.29
C TYR A 187 3.97 -17.02 6.34
N VAL A 188 2.88 -16.28 6.47
CA VAL A 188 1.67 -16.47 5.67
C VAL A 188 1.41 -15.19 4.88
N PHE A 189 1.50 -15.28 3.56
CA PHE A 189 1.10 -14.21 2.65
C PHE A 189 -0.41 -14.25 2.44
N LYS A 190 -1.08 -13.12 2.57
CA LYS A 190 -2.52 -12.99 2.29
C LYS A 190 -2.80 -11.79 1.41
N LEU A 191 -3.85 -11.92 0.61
CA LEU A 191 -4.55 -10.82 -0.06
C LEU A 191 -5.91 -10.63 0.59
N TYR A 192 -6.40 -9.39 0.64
CA TYR A 192 -7.72 -9.10 1.22
C TYR A 192 -8.27 -7.80 0.65
N ARG A 193 -9.57 -7.61 0.76
CA ARG A 193 -10.23 -6.32 0.55
C ARG A 193 -10.91 -5.89 1.82
N GLY A 194 -10.91 -4.58 2.07
CA GLY A 194 -11.76 -3.98 3.07
C GLY A 194 -13.23 -4.00 2.64
N GLU A 195 -14.10 -3.80 3.60
CA GLU A 195 -15.54 -3.75 3.38
C GLU A 195 -15.97 -2.34 2.99
N ASP A 196 -17.01 -2.26 2.16
CA ASP A 196 -17.69 -0.99 1.91
C ASP A 196 -18.59 -0.65 3.12
N ARG A 197 -18.31 0.50 3.77
CA ARG A 197 -19.07 1.07 4.89
C ARG A 197 -19.54 2.50 4.56
N THR A 198 -19.76 2.78 3.29
CA THR A 198 -20.31 4.06 2.84
C THR A 198 -21.83 4.08 2.94
N PHE A 199 -22.45 5.19 2.56
CA PHE A 199 -23.92 5.29 2.48
C PHE A 199 -24.51 4.55 1.28
N ASN A 200 -23.71 4.20 0.27
CA ASN A 200 -24.20 3.64 -0.99
C ASN A 200 -24.43 2.12 -0.97
N GLN A 201 -24.22 1.50 0.18
CA GLN A 201 -24.47 0.08 0.40
C GLN A 201 -25.47 -0.15 1.55
N SER A 202 -25.98 -1.37 1.71
CA SER A 202 -26.96 -1.74 2.75
C SER A 202 -26.59 -3.00 3.52
N ILE A 203 -25.37 -3.51 3.34
CA ILE A 203 -24.90 -4.77 3.95
C ILE A 203 -24.22 -4.49 5.29
N ASN A 204 -23.31 -3.52 5.29
CA ASN A 204 -22.48 -3.17 6.44
C ASN A 204 -23.03 -1.93 7.15
N VAL A 205 -22.72 -1.81 8.44
CA VAL A 205 -23.04 -0.58 9.19
C VAL A 205 -22.17 0.55 8.65
N PRO A 206 -22.78 1.68 8.19
CA PRO A 206 -22.01 2.81 7.71
C PRO A 206 -21.08 3.40 8.77
N VAL A 207 -19.89 3.79 8.36
CA VAL A 207 -18.91 4.52 9.17
C VAL A 207 -18.69 5.90 8.57
N VAL A 208 -19.04 6.94 9.34
CA VAL A 208 -19.03 8.33 8.89
C VAL A 208 -18.13 9.16 9.78
N PHE A 209 -17.09 9.71 9.19
CA PHE A 209 -16.24 10.69 9.85
C PHE A 209 -16.71 12.11 9.51
N SER A 210 -17.10 12.86 10.53
CA SER A 210 -17.65 14.20 10.38
C SER A 210 -17.42 15.04 11.63
N PRO A 211 -17.18 16.35 11.52
CA PRO A 211 -17.19 17.28 12.65
C PRO A 211 -18.51 17.26 13.42
N GLU A 212 -19.64 17.00 12.75
CA GLU A 212 -20.95 16.91 13.39
C GLU A 212 -21.04 15.76 14.42
N TYR A 213 -20.24 14.69 14.21
CA TYR A 213 -20.16 13.55 15.14
C TYR A 213 -18.98 13.63 16.13
N ASP A 214 -18.30 14.78 16.19
CA ASP A 214 -17.12 14.98 17.04
C ASP A 214 -16.02 13.92 16.83
N ASN A 215 -15.92 13.34 15.61
CA ASN A 215 -14.98 12.28 15.30
C ASN A 215 -14.00 12.62 14.16
N LEU A 216 -14.15 13.80 13.55
CA LEU A 216 -13.23 14.37 12.55
C LEU A 216 -12.88 15.82 12.93
N ILE A 217 -11.61 16.16 12.91
CA ILE A 217 -11.10 17.51 13.14
C ILE A 217 -10.15 17.92 12.01
N ASN A 218 -9.86 19.24 11.92
CA ASN A 218 -8.94 19.77 10.90
C ASN A 218 -9.33 19.38 9.48
N SER A 219 -10.65 19.38 9.18
CA SER A 219 -11.12 19.01 7.86
C SER A 219 -10.63 19.98 6.79
N LYS A 220 -10.23 19.45 5.63
CA LYS A 220 -9.78 20.21 4.49
C LYS A 220 -10.38 19.61 3.22
N TYR A 221 -11.03 20.43 2.42
CA TYR A 221 -11.47 20.08 1.10
C TYR A 221 -10.57 20.72 0.06
N THR A 222 -10.10 19.93 -0.89
CA THR A 222 -9.28 20.40 -2.02
C THR A 222 -9.97 19.99 -3.32
N TYR A 223 -10.14 20.95 -4.21
CA TYR A 223 -10.54 20.72 -5.60
C TYR A 223 -9.51 21.43 -6.47
N ASP A 224 -8.76 20.68 -7.26
CA ASP A 224 -7.66 21.16 -8.05
C ASP A 224 -7.72 20.60 -9.49
N ILE A 225 -7.71 21.51 -10.46
CA ILE A 225 -7.68 21.19 -11.89
C ILE A 225 -6.39 21.66 -12.57
N THR A 226 -5.38 22.04 -11.79
CA THR A 226 -4.13 22.60 -12.34
C THR A 226 -3.47 21.65 -13.32
N GLU A 227 -3.42 20.37 -12.99
CA GLU A 227 -2.83 19.31 -13.81
C GLU A 227 -3.86 18.56 -14.67
N PHE A 228 -5.14 18.95 -14.59
CA PHE A 228 -6.22 18.30 -15.31
C PHE A 228 -6.03 18.36 -16.82
N LYS A 229 -6.16 17.22 -17.49
CA LYS A 229 -6.16 17.07 -18.94
C LYS A 229 -7.30 16.16 -19.36
N ASN A 230 -7.95 16.48 -20.48
CA ASN A 230 -9.08 15.71 -21.00
C ASN A 230 -9.00 15.46 -22.49
N ALA A 231 -7.92 15.86 -23.12
CA ALA A 231 -7.63 15.57 -24.51
C ALA A 231 -6.11 15.52 -24.71
N GLY A 232 -5.67 14.76 -25.70
CA GLY A 232 -4.24 14.68 -25.98
C GLY A 232 -3.96 14.16 -27.36
N VAL A 233 -2.69 14.29 -27.76
CA VAL A 233 -2.11 13.63 -28.91
C VAL A 233 -1.03 12.67 -28.42
N VAL A 234 -1.16 11.42 -28.84
CA VAL A 234 -0.16 10.35 -28.54
C VAL A 234 0.70 10.15 -29.74
N ALA A 235 2.00 10.32 -29.60
CA ALA A 235 2.98 10.12 -30.66
C ALA A 235 3.76 8.81 -30.39
N GLY A 236 3.54 7.82 -31.23
CA GLY A 236 4.18 6.51 -31.19
C GLY A 236 5.45 6.42 -32.05
N GLU A 237 5.77 5.22 -32.52
CA GLU A 237 6.93 4.92 -33.34
C GLU A 237 6.95 5.69 -34.66
N GLY A 238 8.14 5.91 -35.20
CA GLY A 238 8.42 6.61 -36.45
C GLY A 238 8.90 8.04 -36.24
N GLU A 239 9.24 8.70 -37.36
CA GLU A 239 9.72 10.09 -37.36
C GLU A 239 8.99 10.92 -38.44
N GLY A 240 8.74 12.17 -38.12
CA GLY A 240 8.16 13.12 -39.09
C GLY A 240 6.78 12.66 -39.58
N SER A 241 6.58 12.60 -40.90
CA SER A 241 5.30 12.18 -41.51
C SER A 241 5.03 10.68 -41.43
N ALA A 242 6.01 9.88 -41.02
CA ALA A 242 5.86 8.43 -40.81
C ALA A 242 5.58 8.06 -39.36
N GLN A 243 5.56 9.04 -38.45
CA GLN A 243 5.25 8.81 -37.05
C GLN A 243 3.78 8.43 -36.89
N ALA A 244 3.52 7.36 -36.15
CA ALA A 244 2.16 6.98 -35.79
C ALA A 244 1.61 7.95 -34.73
N VAL A 245 0.47 8.56 -35.01
CA VAL A 245 -0.14 9.55 -34.12
C VAL A 245 -1.61 9.25 -33.97
N VAL A 246 -2.10 9.27 -32.73
CA VAL A 246 -3.54 9.17 -32.42
C VAL A 246 -3.97 10.32 -31.52
N SER A 247 -5.26 10.67 -31.59
CA SER A 247 -5.86 11.65 -30.67
C SER A 247 -6.73 10.93 -29.65
N VAL A 248 -6.67 11.35 -28.40
CA VAL A 248 -7.47 10.84 -27.30
C VAL A 248 -8.28 11.96 -26.64
N GLY A 249 -9.40 11.60 -26.02
CA GLY A 249 -10.33 12.56 -25.47
C GLY A 249 -11.17 13.28 -26.54
N ASN A 250 -12.35 13.79 -26.13
CA ASN A 250 -13.34 14.38 -27.04
C ASN A 250 -13.81 15.80 -26.65
N ALA A 251 -13.18 16.41 -25.65
CA ALA A 251 -13.51 17.75 -25.19
C ALA A 251 -13.24 18.81 -26.28
N SER A 252 -13.98 19.92 -26.26
CA SER A 252 -13.90 20.98 -27.26
C SER A 252 -13.96 22.38 -26.65
N GLY A 253 -13.50 23.38 -27.39
CA GLY A 253 -13.57 24.78 -27.00
C GLY A 253 -12.75 25.11 -25.77
N LEU A 254 -13.29 25.92 -24.88
CA LEU A 254 -12.61 26.33 -23.63
C LEU A 254 -12.53 25.20 -22.59
N ASP A 255 -13.36 24.18 -22.72
CA ASP A 255 -13.36 23.02 -21.81
C ASP A 255 -12.34 21.95 -22.23
N ARG A 256 -11.54 22.23 -23.28
CA ARG A 256 -10.50 21.33 -23.77
C ARG A 256 -9.14 21.69 -23.18
N PHE A 257 -8.60 20.79 -22.36
CA PHE A 257 -7.29 20.87 -21.74
C PHE A 257 -6.38 19.82 -22.38
N GLU A 258 -5.38 20.25 -23.13
CA GLU A 258 -4.58 19.35 -23.96
C GLU A 258 -3.27 18.97 -23.31
N MET A 259 -2.79 17.73 -23.63
CA MET A 259 -1.45 17.28 -23.37
C MET A 259 -0.84 16.57 -24.57
N TYR A 260 0.47 16.59 -24.64
CA TYR A 260 1.25 15.74 -25.54
C TYR A 260 1.69 14.49 -24.75
N ILE A 261 1.50 13.32 -25.34
CA ILE A 261 1.80 12.03 -24.72
C ILE A 261 2.86 11.34 -25.58
N ASP A 262 4.04 11.07 -24.99
CA ASP A 262 5.09 10.32 -25.65
C ASP A 262 4.79 8.82 -25.58
N GLY A 263 4.27 8.29 -26.69
CA GLY A 263 3.94 6.87 -26.86
C GLY A 263 5.08 6.04 -27.46
N SER A 264 6.34 6.52 -27.42
CA SER A 264 7.49 5.80 -27.99
C SER A 264 7.79 4.47 -27.31
N SER A 265 7.32 4.29 -26.07
CA SER A 265 7.40 3.02 -25.33
C SER A 265 6.44 1.95 -25.85
N VAL A 266 5.36 2.36 -26.50
CA VAL A 266 4.37 1.43 -27.09
C VAL A 266 4.94 0.88 -28.40
N SER A 267 5.23 -0.43 -28.44
CA SER A 267 5.93 -1.04 -29.59
C SER A 267 5.00 -1.73 -30.56
N SER A 268 5.28 -1.59 -31.86
CA SER A 268 4.66 -2.37 -32.94
C SER A 268 5.26 -3.80 -33.06
N ASN A 269 6.22 -4.17 -32.18
CA ASN A 269 6.98 -5.43 -32.24
C ASN A 269 7.64 -5.66 -33.63
N GLY A 270 8.16 -4.59 -34.25
CA GLY A 270 8.77 -4.68 -35.55
C GLY A 270 7.76 -5.04 -36.68
N GLU A 271 6.57 -4.50 -36.60
CA GLU A 271 5.45 -4.74 -37.55
C GLU A 271 4.82 -6.15 -37.45
N ILE A 272 5.05 -6.87 -36.34
CA ILE A 272 4.41 -8.18 -36.11
C ILE A 272 2.89 -8.00 -35.89
N ILE A 273 2.47 -6.88 -35.29
CA ILE A 273 1.06 -6.54 -35.12
C ILE A 273 0.56 -5.67 -36.27
N THR A 274 -0.75 -5.70 -36.53
CA THR A 274 -1.32 -4.86 -37.57
C THR A 274 -1.27 -3.39 -37.17
N GLN A 275 -1.17 -2.48 -38.13
CA GLN A 275 -1.23 -1.03 -37.87
C GLN A 275 -2.49 -0.65 -37.09
N GLN A 276 -3.62 -1.28 -37.37
CA GLN A 276 -4.87 -1.02 -36.61
C GLN A 276 -4.75 -1.41 -35.15
N THR A 277 -4.14 -2.54 -34.85
CA THR A 277 -3.85 -2.99 -33.49
C THR A 277 -2.91 -2.03 -32.80
N TYR A 278 -1.84 -1.62 -33.46
CA TYR A 278 -0.88 -0.68 -32.90
C TYR A 278 -1.51 0.69 -32.57
N LEU A 279 -2.35 1.26 -33.48
CA LEU A 279 -3.05 2.50 -33.20
C LEU A 279 -4.04 2.37 -32.04
N LYS A 280 -4.65 1.20 -31.86
CA LYS A 280 -5.47 0.92 -30.69
C LYS A 280 -4.64 0.92 -29.39
N LEU A 281 -3.47 0.27 -29.39
CA LEU A 281 -2.57 0.29 -28.22
C LEU A 281 -2.16 1.72 -27.85
N LEU A 282 -1.81 2.56 -28.84
CA LEU A 282 -1.52 3.97 -28.60
C LEU A 282 -2.73 4.73 -28.02
N THR A 283 -3.94 4.40 -28.46
CA THR A 283 -5.17 5.01 -27.92
C THR A 283 -5.39 4.59 -26.47
N ASP A 284 -5.29 3.28 -26.18
CA ASP A 284 -5.48 2.74 -24.84
C ASP A 284 -4.41 3.32 -23.87
N PHE A 285 -3.16 3.46 -24.31
CA PHE A 285 -2.09 4.13 -23.57
C PHE A 285 -2.43 5.61 -23.30
N GLY A 286 -2.85 6.35 -24.32
CA GLY A 286 -3.24 7.74 -24.17
C GLY A 286 -4.43 7.96 -23.24
N ASP A 287 -5.42 7.07 -23.28
CA ASP A 287 -6.57 7.11 -22.36
C ASP A 287 -6.13 6.83 -20.91
N SER A 288 -5.14 5.96 -20.71
CA SER A 288 -4.54 5.72 -19.40
C SER A 288 -3.80 6.94 -18.86
N GLU A 289 -3.00 7.61 -19.69
CA GLU A 289 -2.30 8.85 -19.33
C GLU A 289 -3.28 9.98 -18.98
N LEU A 290 -4.40 10.12 -19.73
CA LEU A 290 -5.44 11.08 -19.39
C LEU A 290 -6.13 10.76 -18.06
N LYS A 291 -6.29 9.48 -17.71
CA LYS A 291 -6.82 9.10 -16.38
C LYS A 291 -5.88 9.51 -15.26
N ALA A 292 -4.57 9.48 -15.48
CA ALA A 292 -3.59 9.92 -14.48
C ALA A 292 -3.61 11.43 -14.22
N THR A 293 -4.21 12.22 -15.11
CA THR A 293 -4.32 13.68 -15.01
C THR A 293 -5.75 14.16 -14.67
N GLN A 294 -6.52 13.34 -13.96
CA GLN A 294 -7.87 13.74 -13.55
C GLN A 294 -7.86 14.88 -12.52
N THR A 295 -9.03 15.49 -12.35
CA THR A 295 -9.24 16.48 -11.29
C THR A 295 -8.89 15.88 -9.94
N LEU A 296 -8.02 16.56 -9.19
CA LEU A 296 -7.78 16.19 -7.80
C LEU A 296 -8.94 16.73 -6.96
N GLU A 297 -9.74 15.85 -6.42
CA GLU A 297 -10.78 16.17 -5.47
C GLU A 297 -10.60 15.30 -4.23
N LYS A 298 -10.39 15.91 -3.06
CA LYS A 298 -10.20 15.18 -1.82
C LYS A 298 -10.74 15.91 -0.60
N VAL A 299 -11.16 15.13 0.37
CA VAL A 299 -11.47 15.58 1.73
C VAL A 299 -10.47 14.93 2.68
N GLU A 300 -9.71 15.76 3.39
CA GLU A 300 -8.74 15.34 4.39
C GLU A 300 -9.26 15.71 5.77
N GLY A 301 -8.80 15.04 6.82
CA GLY A 301 -9.10 15.38 8.18
C GLY A 301 -8.42 14.42 9.16
N GLU A 302 -8.35 14.85 10.41
CA GLU A 302 -7.79 14.02 11.48
C GLU A 302 -8.92 13.34 12.25
N VAL A 303 -8.84 12.03 12.38
CA VAL A 303 -9.80 11.26 13.18
C VAL A 303 -9.49 11.42 14.67
N VAL A 304 -10.50 11.74 15.44
CA VAL A 304 -10.38 11.83 16.90
C VAL A 304 -10.15 10.43 17.48
N ALA A 305 -8.98 10.19 18.06
CA ALA A 305 -8.50 8.90 18.53
C ALA A 305 -9.49 8.16 19.50
N ASN A 306 -10.26 8.91 20.27
CA ASN A 306 -11.27 8.39 21.17
C ASN A 306 -12.71 8.69 20.72
N GLY A 307 -12.90 8.92 19.40
CA GLY A 307 -14.18 9.20 18.79
C GLY A 307 -15.20 8.05 18.87
N LEU A 308 -16.30 8.23 18.15
CA LEU A 308 -17.46 7.31 18.13
C LEU A 308 -17.06 5.91 17.67
N TYR A 309 -16.25 5.82 16.62
CA TYR A 309 -15.83 4.55 16.02
C TYR A 309 -14.44 4.13 16.49
N LYS A 310 -14.24 2.82 16.63
CA LYS A 310 -12.96 2.21 17.02
C LYS A 310 -12.45 1.31 15.92
N ILE A 311 -11.18 1.51 15.54
CA ILE A 311 -10.51 0.63 14.60
C ILE A 311 -10.42 -0.80 15.15
N ASN A 312 -10.42 -1.78 14.26
CA ASN A 312 -10.46 -3.23 14.55
C ASN A 312 -11.74 -3.69 15.30
N ARG A 313 -12.77 -2.84 15.38
CA ARG A 313 -14.10 -3.17 15.89
C ARG A 313 -15.21 -2.69 14.99
N ASP A 314 -15.22 -1.40 14.69
CA ASP A 314 -16.28 -0.74 13.91
C ASP A 314 -15.86 -0.58 12.44
N TYR A 315 -14.56 -0.45 12.19
CA TYR A 315 -13.95 -0.38 10.89
C TYR A 315 -12.52 -0.96 10.92
N TYR A 316 -11.97 -1.28 9.74
CA TYR A 316 -10.68 -1.96 9.58
C TYR A 316 -9.82 -1.27 8.52
N LEU A 317 -8.52 -1.55 8.53
CA LEU A 317 -7.60 -1.13 7.47
C LEU A 317 -8.07 -1.71 6.12
N GLY A 318 -8.22 -0.83 5.13
CA GLY A 318 -8.74 -1.18 3.82
C GLY A 318 -10.23 -0.92 3.62
N ASP A 319 -11.00 -0.65 4.68
CA ASP A 319 -12.42 -0.35 4.56
C ASP A 319 -12.65 0.98 3.82
N LEU A 320 -13.68 1.01 2.99
CA LEU A 320 -14.20 2.23 2.36
C LEU A 320 -15.19 2.87 3.33
N VAL A 321 -14.99 4.14 3.65
CA VAL A 321 -15.77 4.88 4.64
C VAL A 321 -16.25 6.22 4.09
N GLN A 322 -17.18 6.86 4.78
CA GLN A 322 -17.70 8.17 4.41
C GLN A 322 -17.00 9.28 5.21
N ILE A 323 -16.51 10.30 4.54
CA ILE A 323 -16.12 11.58 5.17
C ILE A 323 -17.13 12.64 4.77
N VAL A 324 -17.55 13.45 5.73
CA VAL A 324 -18.45 14.58 5.52
C VAL A 324 -17.90 15.79 6.25
N ASN A 325 -17.64 16.89 5.55
CA ASN A 325 -17.15 18.12 6.18
C ASN A 325 -18.28 19.02 6.71
N GLU A 326 -17.94 20.18 7.29
CA GLU A 326 -18.88 21.14 7.87
C GLU A 326 -19.84 21.77 6.87
N TYR A 327 -19.55 21.66 5.58
CA TYR A 327 -20.37 22.18 4.48
C TYR A 327 -21.18 21.10 3.78
N ASN A 328 -21.27 19.90 4.36
CA ASN A 328 -21.89 18.69 3.78
C ASN A 328 -21.25 18.26 2.45
N ILE A 329 -20.00 18.61 2.21
CA ILE A 329 -19.24 18.00 1.14
C ILE A 329 -18.84 16.61 1.62
N SER A 330 -19.26 15.62 0.85
CA SER A 330 -19.13 14.20 1.22
C SER A 330 -18.21 13.49 0.23
N ALA A 331 -17.28 12.69 0.75
CA ALA A 331 -16.39 11.83 -0.02
C ALA A 331 -16.43 10.41 0.50
N GLU A 332 -16.30 9.45 -0.40
CA GLU A 332 -15.98 8.07 -0.09
C GLU A 332 -14.47 7.92 -0.13
N THR A 333 -13.89 7.30 0.85
CA THR A 333 -12.44 7.17 0.94
C THR A 333 -12.05 5.88 1.63
N ARG A 334 -10.91 5.31 1.24
CA ARG A 334 -10.37 4.10 1.82
C ARG A 334 -9.42 4.42 2.96
N ILE A 335 -9.47 3.63 4.03
CA ILE A 335 -8.48 3.66 5.09
C ILE A 335 -7.24 2.92 4.61
N VAL A 336 -6.21 3.67 4.21
CA VAL A 336 -4.99 3.10 3.61
C VAL A 336 -3.85 2.93 4.60
N GLU A 337 -3.95 3.57 5.76
CA GLU A 337 -2.91 3.52 6.77
C GLU A 337 -3.52 3.68 8.15
N VAL A 338 -2.88 3.11 9.15
CA VAL A 338 -3.22 3.29 10.56
C VAL A 338 -1.94 3.52 11.34
N ILE A 339 -1.84 4.68 11.95
CA ILE A 339 -0.69 5.08 12.76
C ILE A 339 -1.06 4.95 14.23
N TYR A 340 -0.36 4.09 14.93
CA TYR A 340 -0.36 4.06 16.39
C TYR A 340 0.86 4.81 16.90
N SER A 341 0.66 5.72 17.84
CA SER A 341 1.75 6.38 18.57
C SER A 341 1.48 6.39 20.06
N GLU A 342 2.54 6.26 20.85
CA GLU A 342 2.49 6.38 22.31
C GLU A 342 3.76 7.02 22.82
N ASP A 343 3.60 8.02 23.68
CA ASP A 343 4.66 8.72 24.39
C ASP A 343 4.25 9.07 25.83
N GLU A 344 4.98 9.93 26.49
CA GLU A 344 4.67 10.39 27.85
C GLU A 344 3.33 11.17 27.97
N ASN A 345 2.81 11.71 26.88
CA ASN A 345 1.55 12.45 26.83
C ASN A 345 0.33 11.54 26.60
N GLY A 346 0.54 10.29 26.25
CA GLY A 346 -0.50 9.32 26.02
C GLY A 346 -0.35 8.55 24.71
N SER A 347 -1.44 7.88 24.31
CA SER A 347 -1.49 7.09 23.07
C SER A 347 -2.52 7.61 22.12
N THR A 348 -2.20 7.58 20.82
CA THR A 348 -3.12 7.89 19.74
C THR A 348 -3.16 6.74 18.74
N LEU A 349 -4.29 6.58 18.06
CA LEU A 349 -4.49 5.63 16.99
C LEU A 349 -5.28 6.34 15.90
N VAL A 350 -4.63 6.68 14.80
CA VAL A 350 -5.18 7.56 13.76
C VAL A 350 -5.16 6.84 12.42
N PRO A 351 -6.31 6.69 11.75
CA PRO A 351 -6.35 6.25 10.37
C PRO A 351 -5.99 7.40 9.42
N THR A 352 -5.35 7.05 8.30
CA THR A 352 -5.11 7.92 7.15
C THR A 352 -5.98 7.43 5.99
N PHE A 353 -6.50 8.36 5.23
CA PHE A 353 -7.40 8.10 4.12
C PHE A 353 -6.68 8.19 2.77
N SER A 354 -7.13 7.42 1.77
CA SER A 354 -6.68 7.56 0.38
C SER A 354 -7.14 8.91 -0.20
N ASP A 355 -6.45 9.36 -1.23
CA ASP A 355 -6.98 10.41 -2.09
C ASP A 355 -8.19 9.84 -2.89
N TRP A 356 -9.20 10.66 -3.16
CA TRP A 356 -10.44 10.23 -3.83
C TRP A 356 -10.21 9.71 -5.26
N SER A 357 -9.14 10.16 -5.93
CA SER A 357 -8.75 9.70 -7.26
C SER A 357 -8.16 8.29 -7.30
N ASP A 358 -7.90 7.67 -6.15
CA ASP A 358 -7.24 6.37 -6.04
C ASP A 358 -8.23 5.18 -5.95
N ASP A 359 -9.55 5.43 -5.85
CA ASP A 359 -10.64 4.41 -5.80
C ASP A 359 -11.50 4.42 -7.12
#